data_c18d7ef9623271b69f5353c02b8b8c00
#
_entry.id   c18d7ef9623271b69f5353c02b8b8c00
#
_cell.length_a   1.000
_cell.length_b   1.000
_cell.length_c   1.000
_cell.angle_alpha   90.00
_cell.angle_beta   90.00
_cell.angle_gamma   90.00
#
_symmetry.space_group_name_H-M   'P 1'
#
loop_
_entity.id
_entity.type
_entity.pdbx_description
1 polymer ?
#
loop_
_entity_poly.entity_id
_entity_poly.type
_entity_poly.pdbx_seq_one_letter_code
_entity_poly.pdbx_strand_id
1 'polypeptide(L)'
;LCSEEYSEFKAVSENALFAYDEGLPGKAWASGHPVILTEFANSYFKRTDEAIEAGLTCGVALPVFAGEFLMAVMVLFCGDDEKHVGAIELWHNDPEKSHEMGLVDGYYGTADMFEFNSRHTKFPRGFGLPGRAWKAGMPLIIKDLHNARSFLRWEEASEIGINCGVGIPYTTPPDQTWVMTFLSAQATPIARRFEIWVPNPARAELVFQAGDCSKNADLASLYASKTIRKGEGSIGG
;
A
#
# COMPACT_ATOMS: atom_id res chain seq x y z
N LEU A 1 -14.58 -2.99 10.15
CA LEU A 1 -16.05 -2.93 10.17
C LEU A 1 -16.50 -2.76 8.73
N CYS A 2 -16.90 -3.88 8.09
CA CYS A 2 -17.55 -3.82 6.78
C CYS A 2 -18.93 -3.17 6.95
N SER A 3 -19.27 -2.23 6.08
CA SER A 3 -20.66 -1.76 5.93
C SER A 3 -21.53 -2.91 5.42
N GLU A 4 -22.86 -2.79 5.52
CA GLU A 4 -23.82 -3.78 4.97
C GLU A 4 -23.59 -4.03 3.48
N GLU A 5 -23.10 -3.03 2.76
CA GLU A 5 -22.74 -3.04 1.35
C GLU A 5 -21.73 -4.15 0.94
N TYR A 6 -20.84 -4.55 1.87
CA TYR A 6 -19.84 -5.60 1.61
C TYR A 6 -20.19 -6.95 2.23
N SER A 7 -21.41 -7.13 2.72
CA SER A 7 -21.81 -8.33 3.49
C SER A 7 -21.71 -9.62 2.68
N GLU A 8 -22.13 -9.59 1.42
CA GLU A 8 -22.09 -10.75 0.52
C GLU A 8 -20.68 -11.10 0.10
N PHE A 9 -19.91 -10.13 -0.35
CA PHE A 9 -18.49 -10.30 -0.66
C PHE A 9 -17.70 -10.83 0.55
N LYS A 10 -18.02 -10.36 1.75
CA LYS A 10 -17.45 -10.87 3.00
C LYS A 10 -17.78 -12.33 3.22
N ALA A 11 -19.07 -12.70 3.11
CA ALA A 11 -19.54 -14.07 3.35
C ALA A 11 -18.86 -15.09 2.41
N VAL A 12 -18.72 -14.76 1.12
CA VAL A 12 -18.01 -15.59 0.15
C VAL A 12 -16.52 -15.62 0.48
N SER A 13 -15.93 -14.49 0.90
CA SER A 13 -14.52 -14.39 1.25
C SER A 13 -14.13 -15.22 2.45
N GLU A 14 -14.98 -15.31 3.47
CA GLU A 14 -14.75 -16.12 4.69
C GLU A 14 -14.68 -17.63 4.39
N ASN A 15 -15.28 -18.08 3.29
CA ASN A 15 -15.27 -19.47 2.85
C ASN A 15 -14.29 -19.75 1.69
N ALA A 16 -13.62 -18.73 1.16
CA ALA A 16 -12.71 -18.87 0.05
C ALA A 16 -11.37 -19.45 0.48
N LEU A 17 -10.88 -20.43 -0.27
CA LEU A 17 -9.55 -21.00 -0.14
C LEU A 17 -8.74 -20.71 -1.40
N PHE A 18 -7.47 -20.42 -1.22
CA PHE A 18 -6.55 -20.11 -2.32
C PHE A 18 -5.31 -20.99 -2.21
N ALA A 19 -5.09 -21.79 -3.26
CA ALA A 19 -3.85 -22.53 -3.42
C ALA A 19 -2.70 -21.63 -3.91
N TYR A 20 -1.49 -22.18 -3.90
CA TYR A 20 -0.33 -21.53 -4.51
C TYR A 20 -0.61 -21.20 -5.99
N ASP A 21 -0.31 -19.98 -6.41
CA ASP A 21 -0.56 -19.42 -7.74
C ASP A 21 -2.07 -19.29 -8.12
N GLU A 22 -2.99 -19.39 -7.17
CA GLU A 22 -4.43 -19.37 -7.39
C GLU A 22 -5.09 -18.09 -6.86
N GLY A 23 -5.85 -17.41 -7.71
CA GLY A 23 -6.49 -16.14 -7.35
C GLY A 23 -5.48 -15.06 -6.95
N LEU A 24 -5.94 -13.90 -6.51
CA LEU A 24 -5.06 -12.80 -6.16
C LEU A 24 -4.11 -13.11 -4.98
N PRO A 25 -4.56 -13.73 -3.87
CA PRO A 25 -3.65 -14.11 -2.77
C PRO A 25 -2.61 -15.15 -3.19
N GLY A 26 -3.01 -16.18 -3.96
CA GLY A 26 -2.09 -17.23 -4.40
C GLY A 26 -1.06 -16.71 -5.42
N LYS A 27 -1.43 -15.75 -6.26
CA LYS A 27 -0.50 -15.06 -7.17
C LYS A 27 0.56 -14.28 -6.40
N ALA A 28 0.18 -13.53 -5.37
CA ALA A 28 1.12 -12.83 -4.51
C ALA A 28 2.05 -13.79 -3.75
N TRP A 29 1.52 -14.95 -3.31
CA TRP A 29 2.33 -16.01 -2.71
C TRP A 29 3.35 -16.57 -3.70
N ALA A 30 2.93 -16.88 -4.92
CA ALA A 30 3.80 -17.48 -5.95
C ALA A 30 4.88 -16.51 -6.44
N SER A 31 4.54 -15.23 -6.61
CA SER A 31 5.47 -14.19 -7.05
C SER A 31 6.48 -13.79 -5.97
N GLY A 32 6.13 -13.99 -4.69
CA GLY A 32 6.94 -13.54 -3.56
C GLY A 32 6.98 -12.03 -3.35
N HIS A 33 6.20 -11.26 -4.10
CA HIS A 33 6.14 -9.81 -4.01
C HIS A 33 4.69 -9.28 -4.11
N PRO A 34 4.43 -8.00 -3.82
CA PRO A 34 3.09 -7.42 -3.98
C PRO A 34 2.57 -7.54 -5.41
N VAL A 35 1.26 -7.72 -5.53
CA VAL A 35 0.54 -7.83 -6.82
C VAL A 35 -0.64 -6.88 -6.80
N ILE A 36 -0.80 -6.10 -7.87
CA ILE A 36 -1.98 -5.26 -8.12
C ILE A 36 -2.81 -5.93 -9.21
N LEU A 37 -4.12 -5.98 -9.03
CA LEU A 37 -5.09 -6.42 -10.02
C LEU A 37 -6.11 -5.31 -10.22
N THR A 38 -6.05 -4.65 -11.37
CA THR A 38 -6.83 -3.46 -11.70
C THR A 38 -8.18 -3.76 -12.34
N GLU A 39 -8.44 -5.02 -12.71
CA GLU A 39 -9.68 -5.49 -13.32
C GLU A 39 -9.99 -6.90 -12.84
N PHE A 40 -11.18 -7.13 -12.29
CA PHE A 40 -11.59 -8.45 -11.83
C PHE A 40 -12.24 -9.28 -12.93
N ALA A 41 -12.96 -8.65 -13.85
CA ALA A 41 -13.61 -9.34 -14.95
C ALA A 41 -12.57 -9.97 -15.89
N ASN A 42 -12.83 -11.20 -16.33
CA ASN A 42 -11.96 -11.97 -17.24
C ASN A 42 -10.53 -12.19 -16.72
N SER A 43 -10.31 -12.10 -15.42
CA SER A 43 -9.01 -12.29 -14.78
C SER A 43 -8.96 -13.59 -13.96
N TYR A 44 -7.88 -13.80 -13.24
CA TYR A 44 -7.73 -14.92 -12.30
C TYR A 44 -8.44 -14.66 -10.94
N PHE A 45 -9.19 -13.57 -10.79
CA PHE A 45 -9.93 -13.29 -9.58
C PHE A 45 -11.11 -14.23 -9.40
N LYS A 46 -11.29 -14.78 -8.20
CA LYS A 46 -12.26 -15.88 -7.97
C LYS A 46 -13.64 -15.44 -7.47
N ARG A 47 -13.78 -14.22 -7.01
CA ARG A 47 -15.02 -13.68 -6.41
C ARG A 47 -15.49 -12.47 -7.20
N THR A 48 -15.48 -12.61 -8.54
CA THR A 48 -15.67 -11.50 -9.47
C THR A 48 -17.06 -10.89 -9.35
N ASP A 49 -18.08 -11.73 -9.33
CA ASP A 49 -19.47 -11.24 -9.33
C ASP A 49 -19.77 -10.48 -8.02
N GLU A 50 -19.42 -11.07 -6.89
CA GLU A 50 -19.65 -10.46 -5.58
C GLU A 50 -18.78 -9.20 -5.35
N ALA A 51 -17.60 -9.17 -5.94
CA ALA A 51 -16.75 -7.97 -5.87
C ALA A 51 -17.33 -6.83 -6.71
N ILE A 52 -17.82 -7.11 -7.92
CA ILE A 52 -18.45 -6.12 -8.81
C ILE A 52 -19.74 -5.60 -8.17
N GLU A 53 -20.57 -6.47 -7.62
CA GLU A 53 -21.81 -6.08 -6.89
C GLU A 53 -21.50 -5.20 -5.67
N ALA A 54 -20.36 -5.42 -5.01
CA ALA A 54 -19.86 -4.59 -3.93
C ALA A 54 -19.16 -3.29 -4.41
N GLY A 55 -19.14 -3.00 -5.73
CA GLY A 55 -18.49 -1.82 -6.29
C GLY A 55 -16.96 -1.86 -6.21
N LEU A 56 -16.36 -3.04 -6.05
CA LEU A 56 -14.91 -3.21 -5.99
C LEU A 56 -14.35 -3.46 -7.40
N THR A 57 -13.29 -2.74 -7.76
CA THR A 57 -12.67 -2.79 -9.09
C THR A 57 -11.20 -3.15 -9.07
N CYS A 58 -10.52 -2.92 -7.96
CA CYS A 58 -9.08 -3.16 -7.80
C CYS A 58 -8.79 -3.96 -6.53
N GLY A 59 -7.83 -4.85 -6.61
CA GLY A 59 -7.29 -5.59 -5.48
C GLY A 59 -5.76 -5.50 -5.42
N VAL A 60 -5.24 -5.33 -4.22
CA VAL A 60 -3.81 -5.29 -3.95
C VAL A 60 -3.48 -6.36 -2.93
N ALA A 61 -2.63 -7.30 -3.29
CA ALA A 61 -2.18 -8.37 -2.40
C ALA A 61 -0.71 -8.16 -1.99
N LEU A 62 -0.47 -8.20 -0.68
CA LEU A 62 0.86 -8.05 -0.08
C LEU A 62 1.21 -9.34 0.67
N PRO A 63 2.15 -10.16 0.18
CA PRO A 63 2.57 -11.35 0.89
C PRO A 63 3.47 -10.97 2.07
N VAL A 64 3.26 -11.60 3.20
CA VAL A 64 4.05 -11.41 4.43
C VAL A 64 4.84 -12.68 4.71
N PHE A 65 6.15 -12.59 4.65
CA PHE A 65 7.05 -13.72 4.87
C PHE A 65 7.84 -13.61 6.17
N ALA A 66 8.14 -14.75 6.75
CA ALA A 66 9.18 -14.93 7.78
C ALA A 66 10.28 -15.84 7.18
N GLY A 67 11.36 -15.23 6.68
CA GLY A 67 12.31 -15.94 5.81
C GLY A 67 11.63 -16.37 4.52
N GLU A 68 11.66 -17.66 4.19
CA GLU A 68 11.00 -18.22 3.00
C GLU A 68 9.56 -18.72 3.29
N PHE A 69 9.13 -18.67 4.54
CA PHE A 69 7.81 -19.15 4.93
C PHE A 69 6.76 -18.06 4.82
N LEU A 70 5.71 -18.30 4.03
CA LEU A 70 4.55 -17.39 3.94
C LEU A 70 3.75 -17.43 5.25
N MET A 71 3.66 -16.31 5.93
CA MET A 71 2.85 -16.14 7.14
C MET A 71 1.42 -15.75 6.84
N ALA A 72 1.24 -14.84 5.89
CA ALA A 72 -0.06 -14.31 5.52
C ALA A 72 0.00 -13.62 4.14
N VAL A 73 -1.15 -13.39 3.53
CA VAL A 73 -1.31 -12.43 2.44
C VAL A 73 -2.35 -11.41 2.89
N MET A 74 -1.93 -10.15 2.99
CA MET A 74 -2.86 -9.05 3.24
C MET A 74 -3.44 -8.60 1.90
N VAL A 75 -4.77 -8.53 1.80
CA VAL A 75 -5.44 -8.06 0.59
C VAL A 75 -6.25 -6.82 0.91
N LEU A 76 -6.02 -5.79 0.12
CA LEU A 76 -6.77 -4.53 0.14
C LEU A 76 -7.62 -4.46 -1.13
N PHE A 77 -8.86 -4.03 -1.00
CA PHE A 77 -9.76 -3.82 -2.12
C PHE A 77 -10.14 -2.35 -2.22
N CYS A 78 -10.22 -1.85 -3.44
CA CYS A 78 -10.65 -0.51 -3.78
C CYS A 78 -11.77 -0.59 -4.82
N GLY A 79 -12.69 0.36 -4.78
CA GLY A 79 -13.69 0.57 -5.83
C GLY A 79 -13.43 1.90 -6.53
N ASP A 80 -13.98 2.05 -7.72
CA ASP A 80 -14.00 3.32 -8.43
C ASP A 80 -15.06 4.22 -7.79
N ASP A 81 -14.61 5.34 -7.26
CA ASP A 81 -15.47 6.41 -6.79
C ASP A 81 -14.92 7.73 -7.34
N GLU A 82 -15.66 8.36 -8.25
CA GLU A 82 -15.28 9.65 -8.85
C GLU A 82 -15.00 10.75 -7.81
N LYS A 83 -15.43 10.54 -6.56
CA LYS A 83 -15.22 11.49 -5.45
C LYS A 83 -13.89 11.26 -4.73
N HIS A 84 -13.24 10.11 -4.91
CA HIS A 84 -12.00 9.76 -4.22
C HIS A 84 -10.84 9.78 -5.21
N VAL A 85 -9.97 10.76 -5.04
CA VAL A 85 -8.77 10.90 -5.86
C VAL A 85 -7.61 10.23 -5.15
N GLY A 86 -6.98 9.27 -5.85
CA GLY A 86 -5.84 8.56 -5.31
C GLY A 86 -5.17 7.68 -6.35
N ALA A 87 -3.99 7.17 -5.99
CA ALA A 87 -3.27 6.18 -6.77
C ALA A 87 -2.59 5.16 -5.84
N ILE A 88 -2.55 3.92 -6.29
CA ILE A 88 -1.77 2.85 -5.67
C ILE A 88 -0.73 2.44 -6.70
N GLU A 89 0.54 2.47 -6.33
CA GLU A 89 1.63 2.20 -7.26
C GLU A 89 2.58 1.16 -6.69
N LEU A 90 3.06 0.27 -7.53
CA LEU A 90 4.10 -0.71 -7.23
C LEU A 90 5.38 -0.36 -7.99
N TRP A 91 6.40 0.01 -7.25
CA TRP A 91 7.72 0.37 -7.75
C TRP A 91 8.71 -0.75 -7.45
N HIS A 92 9.62 -1.00 -8.38
CA HIS A 92 10.62 -2.06 -8.26
C HIS A 92 12.01 -1.58 -8.67
N ASN A 93 13.00 -2.04 -7.92
CA ASN A 93 14.40 -1.98 -8.27
C ASN A 93 15.01 -3.37 -8.29
N ASP A 94 15.60 -3.71 -9.42
CA ASP A 94 16.51 -4.82 -9.58
C ASP A 94 17.94 -4.23 -9.68
N PRO A 95 18.78 -4.41 -8.65
CA PRO A 95 20.10 -3.78 -8.60
C PRO A 95 21.05 -4.28 -9.70
N GLU A 96 20.79 -5.44 -10.29
CA GLU A 96 21.58 -5.95 -11.42
C GLU A 96 21.25 -5.23 -12.74
N LYS A 97 20.06 -4.62 -12.83
CA LYS A 97 19.58 -3.96 -14.06
C LYS A 97 19.61 -2.45 -13.99
N SER A 98 19.40 -1.85 -12.81
CA SER A 98 19.25 -0.41 -12.69
C SER A 98 19.62 0.09 -11.28
N HIS A 99 20.12 1.31 -11.22
CA HIS A 99 20.29 2.05 -9.96
C HIS A 99 19.03 2.84 -9.54
N GLU A 100 17.96 2.74 -10.31
CA GLU A 100 16.70 3.46 -10.11
C GLU A 100 15.54 2.50 -10.05
N MET A 101 14.47 2.87 -9.32
CA MET A 101 13.21 2.17 -9.34
C MET A 101 12.37 2.58 -10.54
N GLY A 102 11.72 1.62 -11.17
CA GLY A 102 10.69 1.84 -12.18
C GLY A 102 9.32 1.42 -11.69
N LEU A 103 8.27 2.02 -12.25
CA LEU A 103 6.91 1.55 -12.04
C LEU A 103 6.74 0.18 -12.69
N VAL A 104 6.18 -0.76 -11.94
CA VAL A 104 5.80 -2.10 -12.43
C VAL A 104 4.33 -2.14 -12.77
N ASP A 105 3.51 -1.66 -11.83
CA ASP A 105 2.06 -1.64 -11.96
C ASP A 105 1.46 -0.54 -11.09
N GLY A 106 0.20 -0.16 -11.35
CA GLY A 106 -0.49 0.85 -10.58
C GLY A 106 -1.98 0.93 -10.90
N TYR A 107 -2.73 1.43 -9.94
CA TYR A 107 -4.14 1.77 -10.06
C TYR A 107 -4.33 3.27 -9.84
N TYR A 108 -4.95 3.95 -10.78
CA TYR A 108 -5.03 5.40 -10.83
C TYR A 108 -6.46 5.95 -10.94
N GLY A 109 -7.47 5.07 -10.98
CA GLY A 109 -8.84 5.49 -11.25
C GLY A 109 -8.94 6.26 -12.57
N THR A 110 -9.39 7.50 -12.51
CA THR A 110 -9.55 8.38 -13.68
C THR A 110 -8.35 9.30 -13.96
N ALA A 111 -7.22 9.08 -13.27
CA ALA A 111 -6.04 9.95 -13.34
C ALA A 111 -5.05 9.55 -14.46
N ASP A 112 -5.52 9.49 -15.72
CA ASP A 112 -4.76 8.98 -16.88
C ASP A 112 -3.40 9.68 -17.09
N MET A 113 -3.37 11.02 -16.98
CA MET A 113 -2.12 11.78 -17.16
C MET A 113 -1.13 11.53 -16.03
N PHE A 114 -1.60 11.34 -14.81
CA PHE A 114 -0.76 10.99 -13.68
C PHE A 114 -0.20 9.57 -13.83
N GLU A 115 -1.00 8.62 -14.32
CA GLU A 115 -0.54 7.29 -14.70
C GLU A 115 0.54 7.36 -15.77
N PHE A 116 0.28 8.09 -16.86
CA PHE A 116 1.23 8.22 -17.98
C PHE A 116 2.59 8.73 -17.48
N ASN A 117 2.60 9.79 -16.67
CA ASN A 117 3.83 10.36 -16.13
C ASN A 117 4.52 9.40 -15.14
N SER A 118 3.75 8.65 -14.36
CA SER A 118 4.27 7.64 -13.45
C SER A 118 5.02 6.53 -14.18
N ARG A 119 4.49 6.05 -15.29
CA ARG A 119 5.10 5.01 -16.13
C ARG A 119 6.44 5.44 -16.75
N HIS A 120 6.64 6.74 -16.95
CA HIS A 120 7.87 7.32 -17.51
C HIS A 120 8.84 7.84 -16.45
N THR A 121 8.45 7.82 -15.17
CA THR A 121 9.27 8.29 -14.06
C THR A 121 10.17 7.18 -13.52
N LYS A 122 11.39 7.55 -13.15
CA LYS A 122 12.34 6.69 -12.42
C LYS A 122 12.71 7.37 -11.11
N PHE A 123 12.91 6.58 -10.06
CA PHE A 123 13.29 7.10 -8.74
C PHE A 123 14.65 6.56 -8.32
N PRO A 124 15.68 7.43 -8.24
CA PRO A 124 16.92 7.09 -7.56
C PRO A 124 16.68 6.82 -6.07
N ARG A 125 17.56 6.01 -5.47
CA ARG A 125 17.50 5.72 -4.04
C ARG A 125 17.64 7.01 -3.21
N GLY A 126 16.63 7.29 -2.38
CA GLY A 126 16.53 8.50 -1.55
C GLY A 126 15.76 9.65 -2.19
N PHE A 127 15.26 9.49 -3.42
CA PHE A 127 14.50 10.51 -4.13
C PHE A 127 13.01 10.13 -4.31
N GLY A 128 12.13 11.11 -4.23
CA GLY A 128 10.69 10.88 -4.25
C GLY A 128 10.21 10.03 -3.07
N LEU A 129 8.93 9.72 -3.02
CA LEU A 129 8.39 8.84 -1.98
C LEU A 129 8.93 7.40 -2.12
N PRO A 130 8.93 6.76 -3.33
CA PRO A 130 9.46 5.42 -3.49
C PRO A 130 10.95 5.31 -3.12
N GLY A 131 11.80 6.18 -3.64
CA GLY A 131 13.24 6.13 -3.39
C GLY A 131 13.61 6.44 -1.93
N ARG A 132 12.83 7.28 -1.24
CA ARG A 132 13.02 7.57 0.19
C ARG A 132 12.62 6.39 1.06
N ALA A 133 11.50 5.72 0.77
CA ALA A 133 11.09 4.51 1.45
C ALA A 133 12.13 3.39 1.24
N TRP A 134 12.62 3.23 -0.01
CA TRP A 134 13.73 2.33 -0.33
C TRP A 134 14.98 2.61 0.51
N LYS A 135 15.41 3.88 0.57
CA LYS A 135 16.61 4.27 1.35
C LYS A 135 16.43 4.02 2.84
N ALA A 136 15.24 4.32 3.36
CA ALA A 136 14.92 4.16 4.78
C ALA A 136 14.79 2.69 5.20
N GLY A 137 14.39 1.79 4.29
CA GLY A 137 14.08 0.39 4.58
C GLY A 137 12.88 0.24 5.54
N MET A 138 12.06 1.28 5.66
CA MET A 138 10.89 1.31 6.55
C MET A 138 9.78 2.19 5.94
N PRO A 139 8.51 1.99 6.33
CA PRO A 139 7.41 2.80 5.85
C PRO A 139 7.61 4.29 6.13
N LEU A 140 7.17 5.14 5.20
CA LEU A 140 7.20 6.59 5.29
C LEU A 140 5.81 7.16 5.04
N ILE A 141 5.47 8.21 5.78
CA ILE A 141 4.28 9.03 5.56
C ILE A 141 4.71 10.44 5.18
N ILE A 142 4.22 10.95 4.05
CA ILE A 142 4.38 12.34 3.64
C ILE A 142 3.01 13.00 3.68
N LYS A 143 2.81 13.92 4.60
CA LYS A 143 1.53 14.61 4.82
C LYS A 143 1.28 15.74 3.84
N ASP A 144 2.33 16.25 3.22
CA ASP A 144 2.28 17.35 2.28
C ASP A 144 3.31 17.10 1.17
N LEU A 145 2.84 16.52 0.07
CA LEU A 145 3.67 16.24 -1.11
C LEU A 145 4.09 17.53 -1.82
N HIS A 146 3.29 18.60 -1.74
CA HIS A 146 3.58 19.87 -2.38
C HIS A 146 4.86 20.52 -1.80
N ASN A 147 5.01 20.47 -0.48
CA ASN A 147 6.20 20.99 0.19
C ASN A 147 7.36 19.98 0.26
N ALA A 148 7.15 18.76 -0.21
CA ALA A 148 8.20 17.76 -0.30
C ALA A 148 9.07 18.01 -1.54
N ARG A 149 10.14 18.80 -1.38
CA ARG A 149 11.10 19.22 -2.45
C ARG A 149 11.61 18.09 -3.36
N SER A 150 11.34 16.86 -3.03
CA SER A 150 11.75 15.66 -3.76
C SER A 150 10.61 14.91 -4.44
N PHE A 151 9.38 15.44 -4.45
CA PHE A 151 8.27 14.79 -5.14
C PHE A 151 8.24 15.24 -6.59
N LEU A 152 8.78 14.41 -7.49
CA LEU A 152 9.01 14.76 -8.90
C LEU A 152 7.75 15.00 -9.74
N ARG A 153 6.60 14.48 -9.30
CA ARG A 153 5.32 14.56 -10.01
C ARG A 153 4.32 15.44 -9.26
N TRP A 154 4.81 16.49 -8.59
CA TRP A 154 3.96 17.33 -7.74
C TRP A 154 2.94 18.16 -8.55
N GLU A 155 3.29 18.56 -9.77
CA GLU A 155 2.41 19.36 -10.65
C GLU A 155 1.18 18.54 -11.01
N GLU A 156 1.37 17.37 -11.59
CA GLU A 156 0.30 16.47 -12.00
C GLU A 156 -0.52 15.94 -10.81
N ALA A 157 0.17 15.63 -9.71
CA ALA A 157 -0.50 15.22 -8.47
C ALA A 157 -1.39 16.34 -7.91
N SER A 158 -0.91 17.58 -7.96
CA SER A 158 -1.64 18.75 -7.49
C SER A 158 -2.87 19.07 -8.35
N GLU A 159 -2.76 18.94 -9.68
CA GLU A 159 -3.87 19.13 -10.61
C GLU A 159 -5.06 18.22 -10.30
N ILE A 160 -4.81 16.99 -9.88
CA ILE A 160 -5.84 16.01 -9.50
C ILE A 160 -6.13 15.99 -7.99
N GLY A 161 -5.49 16.87 -7.20
CA GLY A 161 -5.72 17.00 -5.76
C GLY A 161 -4.98 16.02 -4.86
N ILE A 162 -4.08 15.19 -5.39
CA ILE A 162 -3.21 14.31 -4.58
C ILE A 162 -2.18 15.17 -3.85
N ASN A 163 -2.16 15.09 -2.52
CA ASN A 163 -1.27 15.90 -1.69
C ASN A 163 -0.64 15.16 -0.51
N CYS A 164 -0.98 13.90 -0.28
CA CYS A 164 -0.36 13.07 0.75
C CYS A 164 -0.04 11.68 0.22
N GLY A 165 0.90 11.00 0.86
CA GLY A 165 1.29 9.66 0.43
C GLY A 165 1.96 8.84 1.52
N VAL A 166 1.79 7.52 1.40
CA VAL A 166 2.45 6.50 2.24
C VAL A 166 3.27 5.60 1.33
N GLY A 167 4.54 5.38 1.65
CA GLY A 167 5.41 4.43 0.95
C GLY A 167 5.79 3.28 1.87
N ILE A 168 5.57 2.06 1.44
CA ILE A 168 5.88 0.83 2.19
C ILE A 168 6.91 0.03 1.40
N PRO A 169 8.17 -0.05 1.88
CA PRO A 169 9.20 -0.84 1.23
C PRO A 169 9.07 -2.32 1.59
N TYR A 170 9.41 -3.15 0.64
CA TYR A 170 9.45 -4.59 0.76
C TYR A 170 10.70 -5.11 0.04
N THR A 171 11.54 -5.89 0.71
CA THR A 171 12.76 -6.44 0.12
C THR A 171 12.63 -7.95 -0.01
N THR A 172 12.91 -8.46 -1.22
CA THR A 172 12.91 -9.88 -1.53
C THR A 172 14.33 -10.35 -1.89
N PRO A 173 14.70 -11.60 -1.61
CA PRO A 173 15.93 -12.17 -2.17
C PRO A 173 15.89 -12.23 -3.71
N PRO A 174 17.01 -12.01 -4.40
CA PRO A 174 18.31 -11.50 -3.98
C PRO A 174 18.38 -9.96 -4.00
N ASP A 175 18.11 -9.32 -2.86
CA ASP A 175 18.22 -7.87 -2.65
C ASP A 175 17.36 -6.96 -3.58
N GLN A 176 16.34 -7.52 -4.21
CA GLN A 176 15.37 -6.72 -4.97
C GLN A 176 14.48 -5.95 -4.03
N THR A 177 14.26 -4.68 -4.32
CA THR A 177 13.41 -3.83 -3.48
C THR A 177 12.16 -3.42 -4.24
N TRP A 178 11.04 -3.65 -3.59
CA TRP A 178 9.72 -3.22 -4.00
C TRP A 178 9.25 -2.09 -3.08
N VAL A 179 8.57 -1.11 -3.62
CA VAL A 179 7.91 -0.09 -2.80
C VAL A 179 6.49 0.06 -3.29
N MET A 180 5.55 -0.16 -2.38
CA MET A 180 4.16 0.18 -2.63
C MET A 180 3.90 1.59 -2.13
N THR A 181 3.30 2.43 -2.98
CA THR A 181 2.87 3.77 -2.61
C THR A 181 1.36 3.89 -2.65
N PHE A 182 0.81 4.53 -1.64
CA PHE A 182 -0.60 4.92 -1.54
C PHE A 182 -0.63 6.45 -1.56
N LEU A 183 -1.16 7.02 -2.62
CA LEU A 183 -1.26 8.46 -2.84
C LEU A 183 -2.72 8.88 -2.80
N SER A 184 -3.04 9.96 -2.11
CA SER A 184 -4.42 10.43 -2.01
C SER A 184 -4.51 11.93 -1.72
N ALA A 185 -5.71 12.48 -1.92
CA ALA A 185 -6.07 13.77 -1.39
C ALA A 185 -6.32 13.69 0.13
N GLN A 186 -5.91 14.69 0.89
CA GLN A 186 -6.21 14.76 2.33
C GLN A 186 -7.72 14.80 2.60
N ALA A 187 -8.49 15.39 1.68
CA ALA A 187 -9.95 15.45 1.81
C ALA A 187 -10.62 14.08 1.61
N THR A 188 -10.02 13.23 0.79
CA THR A 188 -10.51 11.89 0.45
C THR A 188 -9.39 10.85 0.59
N PRO A 189 -8.90 10.60 1.80
CA PRO A 189 -7.74 9.74 1.99
C PRO A 189 -8.08 8.28 1.70
N ILE A 190 -7.14 7.56 1.09
CA ILE A 190 -7.20 6.10 0.85
C ILE A 190 -7.48 5.34 2.15
N ALA A 191 -6.91 5.81 3.26
CA ALA A 191 -7.23 5.30 4.58
C ALA A 191 -7.38 6.47 5.56
N ARG A 192 -8.38 6.38 6.43
CA ARG A 192 -8.65 7.44 7.42
C ARG A 192 -7.54 7.61 8.44
N ARG A 193 -6.66 6.62 8.56
CA ARG A 193 -5.57 6.61 9.53
C ARG A 193 -4.47 5.65 9.11
N PHE A 194 -3.24 6.12 9.16
CA PHE A 194 -2.03 5.32 9.05
C PHE A 194 -1.19 5.48 10.31
N GLU A 195 -0.61 4.40 10.78
CA GLU A 195 0.29 4.38 11.93
C GLU A 195 1.51 3.50 11.62
N ILE A 196 2.68 3.97 12.03
CA ILE A 196 3.93 3.23 11.96
C ILE A 196 4.39 3.00 13.39
N TRP A 197 4.47 1.73 13.75
CA TRP A 197 4.96 1.27 15.03
C TRP A 197 6.25 0.49 14.83
N VAL A 198 7.26 0.75 15.64
CA VAL A 198 8.57 0.11 15.53
C VAL A 198 8.94 -0.57 16.83
N PRO A 199 9.66 -1.72 16.78
CA PRO A 199 10.15 -2.37 17.98
C PRO A 199 11.10 -1.44 18.76
N ASN A 200 10.99 -1.42 20.07
CA ASN A 200 12.02 -0.82 20.92
C ASN A 200 13.35 -1.62 20.85
N PRO A 201 14.48 -1.08 21.33
CA PRO A 201 15.77 -1.76 21.27
C PRO A 201 15.76 -3.17 21.90
N ALA A 202 14.94 -3.39 22.91
CA ALA A 202 14.79 -4.69 23.57
C ALA A 202 13.91 -5.67 22.79
N ARG A 203 13.24 -5.20 21.70
CA ARG A 203 12.27 -5.95 20.88
C ARG A 203 11.13 -6.60 21.68
N ALA A 204 10.79 -6.01 22.82
CA ALA A 204 9.73 -6.49 23.72
C ALA A 204 8.43 -5.71 23.54
N GLU A 205 8.50 -4.49 23.00
CA GLU A 205 7.38 -3.59 22.84
C GLU A 205 7.49 -2.84 21.52
N LEU A 206 6.34 -2.45 20.96
CA LEU A 206 6.24 -1.51 19.85
C LEU A 206 6.04 -0.09 20.41
N VAL A 207 6.74 0.86 19.83
CA VAL A 207 6.61 2.30 20.10
C VAL A 207 6.11 3.00 18.86
N PHE A 208 5.28 4.03 19.05
CA PHE A 208 4.77 4.83 17.93
C PHE A 208 5.91 5.65 17.32
N GLN A 209 6.08 5.51 16.00
CA GLN A 209 7.10 6.22 15.22
C GLN A 209 6.52 7.40 14.47
N ALA A 210 5.44 7.19 13.74
CA ALA A 210 4.78 8.20 12.93
C ALA A 210 3.33 7.81 12.63
N GLY A 211 2.52 8.77 12.25
CA GLY A 211 1.17 8.50 11.79
C GLY A 211 0.50 9.73 11.19
N ASP A 212 -0.57 9.46 10.47
CA ASP A 212 -1.49 10.45 9.95
C ASP A 212 -2.93 10.04 10.19
N CYS A 213 -3.81 11.03 10.38
CA CYS A 213 -5.22 10.81 10.65
C CYS A 213 -6.05 11.90 9.98
N SER A 214 -7.03 11.50 9.16
CA SER A 214 -7.94 12.43 8.45
C SER A 214 -8.73 13.36 9.38
N LYS A 215 -8.84 13.03 10.67
CA LYS A 215 -9.46 13.88 11.69
C LYS A 215 -8.51 14.89 12.32
N ASN A 216 -7.32 15.09 11.74
CA ASN A 216 -6.26 15.98 12.25
C ASN A 216 -5.90 15.72 13.74
N ALA A 217 -6.03 14.49 14.21
CA ALA A 217 -5.62 14.13 15.55
C ALA A 217 -4.08 14.14 15.64
N ASP A 218 -3.54 14.78 16.66
CA ASP A 218 -2.11 14.70 16.95
C ASP A 218 -1.78 13.33 17.55
N LEU A 219 -1.46 12.40 16.65
CA LEU A 219 -1.13 11.03 17.03
C LEU A 219 0.17 10.94 17.82
N ALA A 220 1.12 11.86 17.60
CA ALA A 220 2.36 11.89 18.36
C ALA A 220 2.08 12.17 19.84
N SER A 221 1.29 13.18 20.14
CA SER A 221 0.86 13.48 21.53
C SER A 221 -0.03 12.37 22.11
N LEU A 222 -0.93 11.78 21.30
CA LEU A 222 -1.81 10.70 21.75
C LEU A 222 -1.03 9.45 22.18
N TYR A 223 0.09 9.17 21.51
CA TYR A 223 0.88 7.96 21.70
C TYR A 223 2.25 8.19 22.36
N ALA A 224 2.57 9.43 22.79
CA ALA A 224 3.88 9.79 23.34
C ALA A 224 4.37 8.88 24.48
N SER A 225 3.46 8.31 25.26
CA SER A 225 3.78 7.43 26.41
C SER A 225 3.20 6.02 26.25
N LYS A 226 2.66 5.67 25.08
CA LYS A 226 2.04 4.37 24.86
C LYS A 226 3.03 3.42 24.20
N THR A 227 3.11 2.20 24.75
CA THR A 227 3.79 1.06 24.16
C THR A 227 2.81 -0.10 24.02
N ILE A 228 3.06 -0.98 23.07
CA ILE A 228 2.28 -2.19 22.85
C ILE A 228 3.24 -3.37 23.04
N ARG A 229 2.97 -4.22 24.04
CA ARG A 229 3.79 -5.39 24.29
C ARG A 229 3.56 -6.46 23.22
N LYS A 230 4.59 -7.25 22.98
CA LYS A 230 4.47 -8.42 22.11
C LYS A 230 3.40 -9.37 22.69
N GLY A 231 2.45 -9.77 21.83
CA GLY A 231 1.32 -10.61 22.23
C GLY A 231 0.12 -9.85 22.79
N GLU A 232 0.14 -8.51 22.84
CA GLU A 232 -0.97 -7.69 23.33
C GLU A 232 -1.68 -6.95 22.20
N GLY A 233 -3.00 -7.00 22.20
CA GLY A 233 -3.86 -6.29 21.24
C GLY A 233 -3.70 -6.77 19.80
N SER A 234 -4.36 -6.06 18.89
CA SER A 234 -4.39 -6.42 17.45
C SER A 234 -3.09 -6.11 16.70
N ILE A 235 -2.19 -5.31 17.27
CA ILE A 235 -0.92 -4.91 16.64
C ILE A 235 0.25 -5.70 17.24
N GLY A 236 0.20 -6.04 18.51
CA GLY A 236 1.29 -6.74 19.22
C GLY A 236 1.13 -8.27 19.27
N GLY A 237 -0.05 -8.78 18.83
CA GLY A 237 -0.41 -10.19 18.85
C GLY A 237 0.00 -10.97 17.60
#